data_e8af16a17a152b5060a7658287931f00
#
_entry.id   e8af16a17a152b5060a7658287931f00
#
_cell.length_a   1.000
_cell.length_b   1.000
_cell.length_c   1.000
_cell.angle_alpha   90.00
_cell.angle_beta   90.00
_cell.angle_gamma   90.00
#
_symmetry.space_group_name_H-M   'P 1'
#
loop_
_entity.id
_entity.type
_entity.pdbx_description
1 polymer ?
#
loop_
_entity_poly.entity_id
_entity_poly.type
_entity_poly.pdbx_seq_one_letter_code
_entity_poly.pdbx_strand_id
1 'polypeptide(L)'
;MRYCRSRRSARRSRHGADPPNTAEPKGHTMSEQRSVTVVGLGPMGRAMVRAFLAAGVEVTVWNRSAAKADAMVELGAKRAATVAEALDANEVTVLSLTHYAAMYDVLGPAVDRLPGKVIANLSSDSPENARRGAAWVRSHGAQFLSGGFMSAGDNIVHPASYLFYSGPREVFDAHAELLRPLSPQEYLGADDGLAQVFYQALLTIFHPWTLGLNQALAVIEKSGHDIDDFVPYALRSTEAFPFFITQYAAAAKAGGWGDAASYTMMDAGAQHIIDASEEVGVDATISHASQELWRKGVRANETSEQPVTLYQLLRDAEKR
;
A
#
# COMPACT_ATOMS: atom_id res chain seq x y z
N MET A 1 -37.65 41.68 17.59
CA MET A 1 -38.38 42.65 16.74
C MET A 1 -38.77 41.95 15.48
N ARG A 2 -39.98 41.51 15.38
CA ARG A 2 -41.13 41.98 14.58
C ARG A 2 -40.84 42.10 13.08
N TYR A 3 -41.40 41.13 12.32
CA TYR A 3 -42.40 41.20 11.25
C TYR A 3 -42.07 41.99 9.97
N CYS A 4 -42.13 41.35 8.80
CA CYS A 4 -43.18 41.65 7.83
C CYS A 4 -43.34 40.55 6.77
N ARG A 5 -44.58 40.09 6.64
CA ARG A 5 -45.12 39.26 5.53
C ARG A 5 -45.56 40.17 4.38
N SER A 6 -45.41 39.70 3.13
CA SER A 6 -46.34 40.11 2.08
C SER A 6 -46.68 38.93 1.15
N ARG A 7 -47.96 38.62 1.10
CA ARG A 7 -48.62 37.72 0.13
C ARG A 7 -48.97 38.55 -1.14
N ARG A 8 -48.88 37.92 -2.33
CA ARG A 8 -49.77 38.14 -3.49
C ARG A 8 -49.74 36.85 -4.34
N SER A 9 -50.76 36.17 -4.40
CA SER A 9 -51.93 35.79 -5.20
C SER A 9 -51.66 35.56 -6.70
N ALA A 10 -51.83 34.33 -7.08
CA ALA A 10 -52.54 33.64 -8.18
C ALA A 10 -52.68 34.32 -9.56
N ARG A 11 -52.25 33.57 -10.58
CA ARG A 11 -53.04 33.39 -11.81
C ARG A 11 -52.80 31.97 -12.38
N ARG A 12 -53.92 31.24 -12.57
CA ARG A 12 -54.04 29.97 -13.28
C ARG A 12 -54.01 30.27 -14.79
N SER A 13 -53.21 29.49 -15.54
CA SER A 13 -53.53 29.19 -16.94
C SER A 13 -53.37 27.69 -17.17
N ARG A 14 -54.47 27.07 -17.54
CA ARG A 14 -54.55 25.68 -18.00
C ARG A 14 -54.02 25.62 -19.42
N HIS A 15 -53.05 24.72 -19.68
CA HIS A 15 -52.81 24.18 -21.01
C HIS A 15 -52.51 22.70 -20.86
N GLY A 16 -53.01 21.93 -21.81
CA GLY A 16 -53.21 20.48 -21.82
C GLY A 16 -51.97 19.66 -21.54
N ALA A 17 -52.22 18.59 -20.82
CA ALA A 17 -51.29 17.53 -20.60
C ALA A 17 -51.40 16.51 -21.75
N ASP A 18 -50.33 16.33 -22.50
CA ASP A 18 -50.10 15.12 -23.29
C ASP A 18 -49.74 13.96 -22.35
N PRO A 19 -50.15 12.72 -22.65
CA PRO A 19 -49.85 11.58 -21.79
C PRO A 19 -48.34 11.25 -21.84
N PRO A 20 -47.75 10.78 -20.72
CA PRO A 20 -46.36 10.41 -20.68
C PRO A 20 -46.14 9.20 -21.59
N ASN A 21 -45.24 9.36 -22.53
CA ASN A 21 -44.65 8.28 -23.32
C ASN A 21 -43.88 7.34 -22.39
N THR A 22 -44.50 6.23 -22.02
CA THR A 22 -43.86 5.13 -21.31
C THR A 22 -42.96 4.38 -22.28
N ALA A 23 -41.76 4.93 -22.55
CA ALA A 23 -40.68 4.14 -23.11
C ALA A 23 -40.17 3.19 -22.02
N GLU A 24 -40.46 1.92 -22.18
CA GLU A 24 -39.84 0.85 -21.39
C GLU A 24 -38.31 0.99 -21.46
N PRO A 25 -37.60 0.81 -20.34
CA PRO A 25 -36.14 0.79 -20.38
C PRO A 25 -35.71 -0.45 -21.16
N LYS A 26 -35.17 -0.22 -22.36
CA LYS A 26 -34.59 -1.26 -23.17
C LYS A 26 -33.43 -1.89 -22.44
N GLY A 27 -33.56 -3.18 -22.23
CA GLY A 27 -32.44 -4.14 -22.22
C GLY A 27 -31.44 -3.97 -21.11
N HIS A 28 -31.49 -4.85 -20.11
CA HIS A 28 -30.32 -5.31 -19.41
C HIS A 28 -29.26 -5.70 -20.46
N THR A 29 -28.28 -4.84 -20.69
CA THR A 29 -27.01 -5.28 -21.24
C THR A 29 -26.50 -6.32 -20.24
N MET A 30 -26.34 -7.55 -20.70
CA MET A 30 -25.59 -8.57 -19.95
C MET A 30 -24.30 -7.90 -19.50
N SER A 31 -24.12 -7.76 -18.20
CA SER A 31 -22.84 -7.33 -17.61
C SER A 31 -21.79 -8.23 -18.21
N GLU A 32 -20.85 -7.67 -18.99
CA GLU A 32 -19.69 -8.42 -19.42
C GLU A 32 -19.09 -9.07 -18.17
N GLN A 33 -19.01 -10.41 -18.18
CA GLN A 33 -18.64 -11.20 -17.03
C GLN A 33 -17.17 -10.88 -16.72
N ARG A 34 -16.96 -10.08 -15.66
CA ARG A 34 -15.62 -9.64 -15.26
C ARG A 34 -14.83 -10.84 -14.78
N SER A 35 -13.63 -11.05 -15.32
CA SER A 35 -12.79 -12.18 -14.97
C SER A 35 -11.32 -11.77 -14.82
N VAL A 36 -10.57 -12.45 -13.95
CA VAL A 36 -9.18 -12.15 -13.64
C VAL A 36 -8.41 -13.43 -13.30
N THR A 37 -7.12 -13.44 -13.61
CA THR A 37 -6.19 -14.48 -13.15
C THR A 37 -5.40 -13.94 -11.95
N VAL A 38 -5.25 -14.76 -10.91
CA VAL A 38 -4.37 -14.48 -9.76
C VAL A 38 -3.28 -15.52 -9.68
N VAL A 39 -2.04 -15.07 -9.78
CA VAL A 39 -0.83 -15.91 -9.71
C VAL A 39 -0.08 -15.61 -8.41
N GLY A 40 0.14 -16.66 -7.61
CA GLY A 40 0.72 -16.55 -6.29
C GLY A 40 -0.37 -16.47 -5.20
N LEU A 41 -0.41 -17.51 -4.35
CA LEU A 41 -1.43 -17.69 -3.31
C LEU A 41 -0.80 -17.70 -1.90
N GLY A 42 0.07 -16.72 -1.67
CA GLY A 42 0.49 -16.30 -0.34
C GLY A 42 -0.68 -15.67 0.44
N PRO A 43 -0.47 -15.16 1.66
CA PRO A 43 -1.54 -14.50 2.42
C PRO A 43 -2.27 -13.41 1.61
N MET A 44 -1.51 -12.53 0.94
CA MET A 44 -2.07 -11.47 0.10
C MET A 44 -2.85 -12.00 -1.11
N GLY A 45 -2.25 -12.95 -1.87
CA GLY A 45 -2.93 -13.51 -3.05
C GLY A 45 -4.25 -14.19 -2.72
N ARG A 46 -4.31 -14.95 -1.60
CA ARG A 46 -5.58 -15.52 -1.14
C ARG A 46 -6.60 -14.48 -0.72
N ALA A 47 -6.18 -13.41 -0.09
CA ALA A 47 -7.06 -12.29 0.26
C ALA A 47 -7.61 -11.61 -1.00
N MET A 48 -6.76 -11.39 -2.02
CA MET A 48 -7.19 -10.83 -3.32
C MET A 48 -8.21 -11.73 -4.02
N VAL A 49 -8.00 -13.06 -4.01
CA VAL A 49 -8.98 -14.03 -4.57
C VAL A 49 -10.32 -13.89 -3.87
N ARG A 50 -10.33 -13.85 -2.52
CA ARG A 50 -11.58 -13.68 -1.76
C ARG A 50 -12.28 -12.36 -2.09
N ALA A 51 -11.54 -11.26 -2.19
CA ALA A 51 -12.09 -9.95 -2.53
C ALA A 51 -12.73 -9.94 -3.93
N PHE A 52 -12.07 -10.52 -4.93
CA PHE A 52 -12.63 -10.63 -6.27
C PHE A 52 -13.89 -11.50 -6.32
N LEU A 53 -13.85 -12.69 -5.69
CA LEU A 53 -15.01 -13.59 -5.63
C LEU A 53 -16.20 -12.93 -4.92
N ALA A 54 -15.97 -12.24 -3.80
CA ALA A 54 -17.00 -11.50 -3.07
C ALA A 54 -17.64 -10.38 -3.92
N ALA A 55 -16.90 -9.81 -4.86
CA ALA A 55 -17.39 -8.81 -5.81
C ALA A 55 -18.00 -9.41 -7.09
N GLY A 56 -18.19 -10.74 -7.16
CA GLY A 56 -18.78 -11.43 -8.30
C GLY A 56 -17.87 -11.48 -9.53
N VAL A 57 -16.54 -11.35 -9.35
CA VAL A 57 -15.55 -11.52 -10.42
C VAL A 57 -15.20 -13.00 -10.54
N GLU A 58 -15.17 -13.55 -11.75
CA GLU A 58 -14.66 -14.90 -11.99
C GLU A 58 -13.13 -14.91 -11.82
N VAL A 59 -12.63 -15.81 -10.98
CA VAL A 59 -11.21 -15.87 -10.67
C VAL A 59 -10.61 -17.19 -11.12
N THR A 60 -9.58 -17.11 -11.96
CA THR A 60 -8.68 -18.22 -12.25
C THR A 60 -7.44 -18.08 -11.38
N VAL A 61 -7.01 -19.17 -10.75
CA VAL A 61 -5.86 -19.16 -9.85
C VAL A 61 -4.77 -20.13 -10.31
N TRP A 62 -3.53 -19.69 -10.10
CA TRP A 62 -2.39 -20.58 -10.21
C TRP A 62 -1.38 -20.35 -9.08
N ASN A 63 -0.81 -21.41 -8.59
CA ASN A 63 0.27 -21.37 -7.61
C ASN A 63 1.18 -22.60 -7.75
N ARG A 64 2.48 -22.43 -7.52
CA ARG A 64 3.45 -23.53 -7.58
C ARG A 64 3.06 -24.73 -6.68
N SER A 65 2.51 -24.45 -5.50
CA SER A 65 1.91 -25.47 -4.62
C SER A 65 0.44 -25.64 -4.96
N ALA A 66 0.06 -26.78 -5.51
CA ALA A 66 -1.30 -27.11 -5.93
C ALA A 66 -2.32 -26.98 -4.78
N ALA A 67 -1.97 -27.47 -3.59
CA ALA A 67 -2.86 -27.43 -2.42
C ALA A 67 -3.35 -26.01 -2.05
N LYS A 68 -2.54 -24.98 -2.31
CA LYS A 68 -2.98 -23.58 -2.09
C LYS A 68 -4.02 -23.13 -3.11
N ALA A 69 -3.96 -23.65 -4.35
CA ALA A 69 -4.95 -23.39 -5.38
C ALA A 69 -6.25 -24.15 -5.09
N ASP A 70 -6.16 -25.40 -4.64
CA ASP A 70 -7.32 -26.22 -4.29
C ASP A 70 -8.17 -25.56 -3.20
N ALA A 71 -7.55 -24.99 -2.18
CA ALA A 71 -8.25 -24.21 -1.14
C ALA A 71 -9.01 -22.98 -1.70
N MET A 72 -8.59 -22.42 -2.82
CA MET A 72 -9.33 -21.33 -3.47
C MET A 72 -10.44 -21.84 -4.38
N VAL A 73 -10.31 -23.04 -4.93
CA VAL A 73 -11.37 -23.72 -5.68
C VAL A 73 -12.59 -24.00 -4.79
N GLU A 74 -12.37 -24.40 -3.54
CA GLU A 74 -13.44 -24.56 -2.54
C GLU A 74 -14.25 -23.29 -2.30
N LEU A 75 -13.65 -22.11 -2.57
CA LEU A 75 -14.29 -20.80 -2.46
C LEU A 75 -14.94 -20.34 -3.79
N GLY A 76 -14.80 -21.11 -4.87
CA GLY A 76 -15.40 -20.80 -6.18
C GLY A 76 -14.43 -20.32 -7.26
N ALA A 77 -13.11 -20.31 -7.01
CA ALA A 77 -12.13 -20.02 -8.04
C ALA A 77 -11.94 -21.22 -8.99
N LYS A 78 -11.49 -20.94 -10.22
CA LYS A 78 -11.06 -21.97 -11.19
C LYS A 78 -9.55 -22.17 -11.06
N ARG A 79 -9.09 -23.41 -11.01
CA ARG A 79 -7.65 -23.71 -10.97
C ARG A 79 -7.11 -23.97 -12.37
N ALA A 80 -6.05 -23.28 -12.75
CA ALA A 80 -5.22 -23.62 -13.90
C ALA A 80 -4.16 -24.66 -13.49
N ALA A 81 -3.88 -25.64 -14.35
CA ALA A 81 -2.86 -26.65 -14.09
C ALA A 81 -1.44 -26.12 -14.31
N THR A 82 -1.29 -25.20 -15.27
CA THR A 82 -0.01 -24.58 -15.63
C THR A 82 -0.12 -23.05 -15.61
N VAL A 83 1.03 -22.37 -15.58
CA VAL A 83 1.06 -20.91 -15.70
C VAL A 83 0.60 -20.45 -17.10
N ALA A 84 0.87 -21.24 -18.13
CA ALA A 84 0.38 -20.97 -19.48
C ALA A 84 -1.15 -20.97 -19.54
N GLU A 85 -1.80 -22.00 -19.01
CA GLU A 85 -3.27 -22.05 -18.88
C GLU A 85 -3.82 -20.87 -18.04
N ALA A 86 -3.11 -20.49 -16.98
CA ALA A 86 -3.50 -19.36 -16.17
C ALA A 86 -3.47 -18.03 -16.95
N LEU A 87 -2.44 -17.81 -17.76
CA LEU A 87 -2.32 -16.65 -18.64
C LEU A 87 -3.36 -16.68 -19.78
N ASP A 88 -3.66 -17.85 -20.34
CA ASP A 88 -4.67 -17.98 -21.40
C ASP A 88 -6.08 -17.71 -20.90
N ALA A 89 -6.35 -17.96 -19.60
CA ALA A 89 -7.71 -17.88 -19.04
C ALA A 89 -8.31 -16.47 -19.08
N ASN A 90 -7.50 -15.40 -18.88
CA ASN A 90 -8.00 -14.04 -18.80
C ASN A 90 -7.01 -13.04 -19.43
N GLU A 91 -7.49 -11.83 -19.77
CA GLU A 91 -6.65 -10.73 -20.23
C GLU A 91 -5.77 -10.20 -19.10
N VAL A 92 -6.35 -9.98 -17.92
CA VAL A 92 -5.66 -9.39 -16.75
C VAL A 92 -5.15 -10.50 -15.83
N THR A 93 -3.85 -10.47 -15.54
CA THR A 93 -3.21 -11.32 -14.55
C THR A 93 -2.62 -10.48 -13.42
N VAL A 94 -3.11 -10.72 -12.20
CA VAL A 94 -2.58 -10.14 -10.97
C VAL A 94 -1.51 -11.06 -10.40
N LEU A 95 -0.31 -10.51 -10.17
CA LEU A 95 0.78 -11.22 -9.52
C LEU A 95 0.85 -10.82 -8.04
N SER A 96 0.93 -11.84 -7.17
CA SER A 96 1.13 -11.70 -5.72
C SER A 96 2.26 -12.64 -5.28
N LEU A 97 3.48 -12.25 -5.62
CA LEU A 97 4.70 -13.01 -5.42
C LEU A 97 5.58 -12.35 -4.33
N THR A 98 6.65 -13.02 -3.91
CA THR A 98 7.54 -12.48 -2.87
C THR A 98 8.40 -11.32 -3.35
N HIS A 99 8.80 -11.32 -4.62
CA HIS A 99 9.66 -10.32 -5.26
C HIS A 99 9.60 -10.44 -6.79
N TYR A 100 10.15 -9.47 -7.51
CA TYR A 100 10.12 -9.43 -8.97
C TYR A 100 10.94 -10.54 -9.65
N ALA A 101 12.01 -11.05 -9.02
CA ALA A 101 12.73 -12.20 -9.56
C ALA A 101 11.83 -13.43 -9.71
N ALA A 102 10.90 -13.64 -8.75
CA ALA A 102 9.93 -14.72 -8.86
C ALA A 102 8.94 -14.55 -10.04
N MET A 103 8.71 -13.30 -10.50
CA MET A 103 7.91 -13.07 -11.71
C MET A 103 8.58 -13.68 -12.95
N TYR A 104 9.89 -13.47 -13.13
CA TYR A 104 10.63 -14.02 -14.26
C TYR A 104 10.62 -15.55 -14.23
N ASP A 105 10.81 -16.15 -13.04
CA ASP A 105 10.79 -17.61 -12.86
C ASP A 105 9.43 -18.21 -13.21
N VAL A 106 8.34 -17.51 -12.86
CA VAL A 106 6.97 -17.97 -13.08
C VAL A 106 6.51 -17.74 -14.51
N LEU A 107 6.71 -16.53 -15.06
CA LEU A 107 6.21 -16.18 -16.38
C LEU A 107 7.17 -16.61 -17.51
N GLY A 108 8.47 -16.73 -17.23
CA GLY A 108 9.50 -17.10 -18.22
C GLY A 108 9.19 -18.35 -19.04
N PRO A 109 8.74 -19.47 -18.45
CA PRO A 109 8.35 -20.66 -19.19
C PRO A 109 7.12 -20.50 -20.11
N ALA A 110 6.38 -19.39 -20.00
CA ALA A 110 5.13 -19.14 -20.73
C ALA A 110 5.12 -17.75 -21.40
N VAL A 111 6.29 -17.22 -21.79
CA VAL A 111 6.41 -15.89 -22.42
C VAL A 111 5.64 -15.77 -23.74
N ASP A 112 5.43 -16.89 -24.44
CA ASP A 112 4.63 -16.98 -25.66
C ASP A 112 3.13 -16.70 -25.43
N ARG A 113 2.67 -16.69 -24.17
CA ARG A 113 1.31 -16.37 -23.75
C ARG A 113 1.13 -14.91 -23.29
N LEU A 114 2.21 -14.14 -23.22
CA LEU A 114 2.17 -12.74 -22.77
C LEU A 114 1.59 -11.75 -23.80
N PRO A 115 1.76 -11.93 -25.12
CA PRO A 115 1.25 -10.95 -26.08
C PRO A 115 -0.23 -10.63 -25.87
N GLY A 116 -0.56 -9.33 -25.75
CA GLY A 116 -1.93 -8.84 -25.54
C GLY A 116 -2.46 -8.96 -24.11
N LYS A 117 -1.68 -9.46 -23.16
CA LYS A 117 -2.06 -9.54 -21.75
C LYS A 117 -1.74 -8.26 -20.97
N VAL A 118 -2.35 -8.12 -19.82
CA VAL A 118 -2.06 -7.08 -18.83
C VAL A 118 -1.57 -7.75 -17.55
N ILE A 119 -0.35 -7.45 -17.15
CA ILE A 119 0.26 -7.95 -15.91
C ILE A 119 0.19 -6.84 -14.85
N ALA A 120 -0.70 -6.99 -13.87
CA ALA A 120 -0.75 -6.15 -12.68
C ALA A 120 0.10 -6.80 -11.58
N ASN A 121 1.34 -6.32 -11.43
CA ASN A 121 2.25 -6.88 -10.43
C ASN A 121 2.12 -6.14 -9.11
N LEU A 122 1.48 -6.80 -8.14
CA LEU A 122 1.25 -6.30 -6.77
C LEU A 122 2.25 -6.90 -5.77
N SER A 123 3.35 -7.43 -6.27
CA SER A 123 4.48 -7.89 -5.45
C SER A 123 5.33 -6.70 -4.98
N SER A 124 5.90 -6.82 -3.78
CA SER A 124 6.82 -5.81 -3.24
C SER A 124 8.24 -6.00 -3.79
N ASP A 125 8.90 -4.91 -4.21
CA ASP A 125 10.33 -4.90 -4.55
C ASP A 125 10.86 -3.46 -4.62
N SER A 126 12.12 -3.28 -5.06
CA SER A 126 12.68 -1.97 -5.30
C SER A 126 12.03 -1.30 -6.52
N PRO A 127 12.00 0.05 -6.57
CA PRO A 127 11.47 0.79 -7.73
C PRO A 127 12.19 0.43 -9.04
N GLU A 128 13.48 0.17 -8.98
CA GLU A 128 14.27 -0.20 -10.16
C GLU A 128 13.94 -1.61 -10.66
N ASN A 129 13.66 -2.56 -9.75
CA ASN A 129 13.18 -3.88 -10.13
C ASN A 129 11.80 -3.81 -10.79
N ALA A 130 10.94 -2.90 -10.34
CA ALA A 130 9.64 -2.67 -10.97
C ALA A 130 9.80 -2.14 -12.41
N ARG A 131 10.66 -1.14 -12.65
CA ARG A 131 10.96 -0.63 -14.00
C ARG A 131 11.51 -1.71 -14.91
N ARG A 132 12.47 -2.51 -14.42
CA ARG A 132 13.03 -3.63 -15.20
C ARG A 132 11.98 -4.71 -15.50
N GLY A 133 11.12 -5.02 -14.51
CA GLY A 133 9.99 -5.95 -14.69
C GLY A 133 9.02 -5.47 -15.76
N ALA A 134 8.65 -4.20 -15.73
CA ALA A 134 7.79 -3.57 -16.72
C ALA A 134 8.38 -3.63 -18.13
N ALA A 135 9.67 -3.28 -18.27
CA ALA A 135 10.38 -3.35 -19.54
C ALA A 135 10.42 -4.77 -20.10
N TRP A 136 10.68 -5.76 -19.23
CA TRP A 136 10.70 -7.17 -19.63
C TRP A 136 9.31 -7.65 -20.07
N VAL A 137 8.24 -7.35 -19.32
CA VAL A 137 6.87 -7.73 -19.71
C VAL A 137 6.50 -7.11 -21.07
N ARG A 138 6.80 -5.83 -21.27
CA ARG A 138 6.53 -5.15 -22.55
C ARG A 138 7.35 -5.69 -23.72
N SER A 139 8.58 -6.13 -23.48
CA SER A 139 9.39 -6.75 -24.55
C SER A 139 8.81 -8.07 -25.04
N HIS A 140 7.89 -8.68 -24.29
CA HIS A 140 7.12 -9.87 -24.66
C HIS A 140 5.68 -9.55 -25.09
N GLY A 141 5.38 -8.30 -25.43
CA GLY A 141 4.09 -7.89 -26.02
C GLY A 141 2.93 -7.75 -25.03
N ALA A 142 3.19 -7.73 -23.73
CA ALA A 142 2.17 -7.48 -22.71
C ALA A 142 2.25 -6.05 -22.18
N GLN A 143 1.16 -5.59 -21.53
CA GLN A 143 1.11 -4.34 -20.79
C GLN A 143 1.41 -4.60 -19.30
N PHE A 144 1.81 -3.56 -18.57
CA PHE A 144 2.25 -3.71 -17.20
C PHE A 144 1.72 -2.57 -16.31
N LEU A 145 1.24 -2.94 -15.12
CA LEU A 145 0.96 -2.05 -14.00
C LEU A 145 1.75 -2.52 -12.78
N SER A 146 2.45 -1.60 -12.13
CA SER A 146 3.05 -1.83 -10.82
C SER A 146 2.08 -1.41 -9.73
N GLY A 147 2.02 -2.16 -8.63
CA GLY A 147 1.23 -1.76 -7.48
C GLY A 147 1.94 -2.03 -6.15
N GLY A 148 1.56 -1.23 -5.13
CA GLY A 148 2.04 -1.35 -3.76
C GLY A 148 0.87 -1.31 -2.79
N PHE A 149 0.66 -2.39 -2.03
CA PHE A 149 -0.50 -2.61 -1.18
C PHE A 149 -0.26 -2.11 0.24
N MET A 150 -0.93 -1.03 0.66
CA MET A 150 -0.86 -0.52 2.04
C MET A 150 -1.86 -1.24 2.94
N SER A 151 -1.68 -2.54 3.06
CA SER A 151 -2.41 -3.45 3.94
C SER A 151 -1.73 -4.82 4.00
N ALA A 152 -2.23 -5.72 4.83
CA ALA A 152 -1.72 -7.09 4.96
C ALA A 152 -2.86 -8.10 5.14
N GLY A 153 -2.74 -9.25 4.44
CA GLY A 153 -3.65 -10.37 4.55
C GLY A 153 -5.11 -9.98 4.33
N ASP A 154 -6.01 -10.40 5.20
CA ASP A 154 -7.45 -10.17 5.05
C ASP A 154 -7.90 -8.73 5.28
N ASN A 155 -6.99 -7.86 5.74
CA ASN A 155 -7.27 -6.44 5.93
C ASN A 155 -7.26 -5.63 4.61
N ILE A 156 -7.08 -6.25 3.45
CA ILE A 156 -7.07 -5.53 2.16
C ILE A 156 -8.36 -4.75 1.88
N VAL A 157 -9.48 -5.19 2.43
CA VAL A 157 -10.78 -4.52 2.31
C VAL A 157 -11.11 -3.58 3.49
N HIS A 158 -10.16 -3.40 4.43
CA HIS A 158 -10.35 -2.47 5.54
C HIS A 158 -10.44 -1.03 5.05
N PRO A 159 -11.31 -0.15 5.61
CA PRO A 159 -11.47 1.23 5.14
C PRO A 159 -10.21 2.09 5.11
N ALA A 160 -9.21 1.77 5.97
CA ALA A 160 -7.92 2.45 5.98
C ALA A 160 -6.91 1.87 4.99
N SER A 161 -7.24 0.78 4.29
CA SER A 161 -6.39 0.18 3.27
C SER A 161 -6.49 0.94 1.96
N TYR A 162 -5.41 0.97 1.21
CA TYR A 162 -5.37 1.52 -0.14
C TYR A 162 -4.25 0.86 -0.96
N LEU A 163 -4.32 1.01 -2.26
CA LEU A 163 -3.42 0.37 -3.20
C LEU A 163 -2.89 1.40 -4.19
N PHE A 164 -1.58 1.62 -4.17
CA PHE A 164 -0.92 2.43 -5.17
C PHE A 164 -0.82 1.68 -6.50
N TYR A 165 -1.00 2.43 -7.59
CA TYR A 165 -0.72 1.97 -8.95
C TYR A 165 0.19 2.95 -9.66
N SER A 166 1.07 2.43 -10.52
CA SER A 166 1.83 3.20 -11.49
C SER A 166 2.06 2.40 -12.78
N GLY A 167 2.31 3.13 -13.87
CA GLY A 167 2.42 2.60 -15.22
C GLY A 167 1.59 3.42 -16.22
N PRO A 168 1.38 2.98 -17.46
CA PRO A 168 0.62 3.74 -18.45
C PRO A 168 -0.79 4.05 -17.97
N ARG A 169 -1.19 5.32 -18.04
CA ARG A 169 -2.48 5.80 -17.55
C ARG A 169 -3.66 5.11 -18.23
N GLU A 170 -3.56 4.91 -19.53
CA GLU A 170 -4.59 4.25 -20.33
C GLU A 170 -4.80 2.79 -19.92
N VAL A 171 -3.73 2.09 -19.51
CA VAL A 171 -3.82 0.72 -19.02
C VAL A 171 -4.51 0.68 -17.65
N PHE A 172 -4.18 1.62 -16.76
CA PHE A 172 -4.82 1.73 -15.46
C PHE A 172 -6.32 2.03 -15.62
N ASP A 173 -6.68 3.05 -16.41
CA ASP A 173 -8.08 3.47 -16.60
C ASP A 173 -8.95 2.35 -17.21
N ALA A 174 -8.40 1.58 -18.15
CA ALA A 174 -9.11 0.46 -18.76
C ALA A 174 -9.43 -0.67 -17.78
N HIS A 175 -8.62 -0.86 -16.72
CA HIS A 175 -8.76 -2.01 -15.81
C HIS A 175 -9.09 -1.61 -14.35
N ALA A 176 -9.22 -0.31 -14.05
CA ALA A 176 -9.49 0.19 -12.70
C ALA A 176 -10.76 -0.42 -12.09
N GLU A 177 -11.84 -0.54 -12.87
CA GLU A 177 -13.11 -1.15 -12.40
C GLU A 177 -12.96 -2.63 -12.06
N LEU A 178 -12.17 -3.39 -12.82
CA LEU A 178 -11.89 -4.79 -12.54
C LEU A 178 -11.08 -4.94 -11.24
N LEU A 179 -10.09 -4.05 -11.02
CA LEU A 179 -9.19 -4.09 -9.87
C LEU A 179 -9.77 -3.42 -8.61
N ARG A 180 -10.88 -2.69 -8.71
CA ARG A 180 -11.54 -1.98 -7.61
C ARG A 180 -11.85 -2.83 -6.37
N PRO A 181 -12.23 -4.13 -6.49
CA PRO A 181 -12.54 -4.95 -5.32
C PRO A 181 -11.37 -5.14 -4.35
N LEU A 182 -10.13 -4.91 -4.78
CA LEU A 182 -8.95 -5.14 -3.95
C LEU A 182 -8.82 -4.11 -2.82
N SER A 183 -8.98 -2.81 -3.13
CA SER A 183 -8.87 -1.69 -2.17
C SER A 183 -9.14 -0.36 -2.89
N PRO A 184 -9.39 0.75 -2.17
CA PRO A 184 -9.30 2.09 -2.76
C PRO A 184 -7.99 2.28 -3.53
N GLN A 185 -8.08 2.87 -4.71
CA GLN A 185 -6.99 2.94 -5.69
C GLN A 185 -6.39 4.34 -5.74
N GLU A 186 -5.07 4.43 -5.67
CA GLU A 186 -4.28 5.65 -5.79
C GLU A 186 -3.33 5.53 -6.99
N TYR A 187 -3.68 6.17 -8.10
CA TYR A 187 -2.81 6.22 -9.27
C TYR A 187 -1.78 7.34 -9.14
N LEU A 188 -0.50 6.98 -9.11
CA LEU A 188 0.60 7.90 -8.84
C LEU A 188 1.25 8.49 -10.10
N GLY A 189 1.15 7.82 -11.25
CA GLY A 189 1.76 8.32 -12.49
C GLY A 189 2.32 7.24 -13.40
N ALA A 190 2.88 7.67 -14.52
CA ALA A 190 3.30 6.77 -15.60
C ALA A 190 4.65 6.05 -15.38
N ASP A 191 5.47 6.49 -14.42
CA ASP A 191 6.72 5.79 -14.07
C ASP A 191 6.40 4.47 -13.37
N ASP A 192 6.77 3.34 -13.98
CA ASP A 192 6.50 1.99 -13.47
C ASP A 192 7.05 1.73 -12.06
N GLY A 193 8.08 2.45 -11.64
CA GLY A 193 8.67 2.34 -10.32
C GLY A 193 7.94 3.15 -9.24
N LEU A 194 7.06 4.08 -9.60
CA LEU A 194 6.55 5.10 -8.67
C LEU A 194 5.70 4.52 -7.55
N ALA A 195 4.86 3.52 -7.83
CA ALA A 195 4.10 2.81 -6.78
C ALA A 195 5.04 2.19 -5.73
N GLN A 196 6.18 1.61 -6.17
CA GLN A 196 7.17 1.05 -5.25
C GLN A 196 7.94 2.14 -4.49
N VAL A 197 8.21 3.31 -5.08
CA VAL A 197 8.83 4.44 -4.36
C VAL A 197 7.98 4.81 -3.14
N PHE A 198 6.69 5.07 -3.36
CA PHE A 198 5.77 5.46 -2.28
C PHE A 198 5.56 4.33 -1.27
N TYR A 199 5.37 3.12 -1.75
CA TYR A 199 5.17 1.94 -0.91
C TYR A 199 6.38 1.69 0.01
N GLN A 200 7.60 1.65 -0.53
CA GLN A 200 8.82 1.42 0.26
C GLN A 200 9.09 2.59 1.23
N ALA A 201 8.83 3.83 0.81
CA ALA A 201 8.95 4.99 1.71
C ALA A 201 8.00 4.87 2.93
N LEU A 202 6.77 4.42 2.73
CA LEU A 202 5.84 4.19 3.85
C LEU A 202 6.26 3.01 4.73
N LEU A 203 6.85 1.96 4.15
CA LEU A 203 7.39 0.85 4.92
C LEU A 203 8.60 1.26 5.79
N THR A 204 9.38 2.26 5.38
CA THR A 204 10.46 2.81 6.24
C THR A 204 9.92 3.51 7.49
N ILE A 205 8.66 3.93 7.51
CA ILE A 205 7.96 4.42 8.71
C ILE A 205 7.39 3.24 9.49
N PHE A 206 6.70 2.33 8.81
CA PHE A 206 5.94 1.24 9.44
C PHE A 206 6.84 0.21 10.15
N HIS A 207 7.95 -0.21 9.53
CA HIS A 207 8.81 -1.23 10.15
C HIS A 207 9.43 -0.77 11.47
N PRO A 208 10.12 0.40 11.57
CA PRO A 208 10.64 0.87 12.85
C PRO A 208 9.54 1.09 13.90
N TRP A 209 8.37 1.60 13.48
CA TRP A 209 7.22 1.76 14.38
C TRP A 209 6.77 0.40 14.96
N THR A 210 6.64 -0.63 14.12
CA THR A 210 6.26 -1.98 14.55
C THR A 210 7.28 -2.57 15.53
N LEU A 211 8.58 -2.42 15.23
CA LEU A 211 9.65 -2.91 16.10
C LEU A 211 9.65 -2.17 17.44
N GLY A 212 9.53 -0.84 17.42
CA GLY A 212 9.47 -0.03 18.63
C GLY A 212 8.25 -0.32 19.48
N LEU A 213 7.08 -0.53 18.87
CA LEU A 213 5.87 -0.92 19.60
C LEU A 213 6.05 -2.28 20.29
N ASN A 214 6.60 -3.28 19.61
CA ASN A 214 6.83 -4.60 20.22
C ASN A 214 7.85 -4.52 21.37
N GLN A 215 8.91 -3.73 21.25
CA GLN A 215 9.85 -3.47 22.35
C GLN A 215 9.14 -2.81 23.54
N ALA A 216 8.31 -1.79 23.30
CA ALA A 216 7.54 -1.10 24.36
C ALA A 216 6.61 -2.06 25.09
N LEU A 217 5.84 -2.89 24.37
CA LEU A 217 4.94 -3.88 24.96
C LEU A 217 5.72 -4.90 25.82
N ALA A 218 6.88 -5.36 25.33
CA ALA A 218 7.73 -6.28 26.09
C ALA A 218 8.30 -5.64 27.38
N VAL A 219 8.68 -4.36 27.33
CA VAL A 219 9.13 -3.61 28.53
C VAL A 219 8.00 -3.51 29.56
N ILE A 220 6.77 -3.18 29.14
CA ILE A 220 5.61 -3.11 30.03
C ILE A 220 5.35 -4.46 30.71
N GLU A 221 5.28 -5.55 29.95
CA GLU A 221 5.04 -6.89 30.48
C GLU A 221 6.15 -7.34 31.43
N LYS A 222 7.42 -7.16 31.05
CA LYS A 222 8.59 -7.52 31.87
C LYS A 222 8.72 -6.67 33.15
N SER A 223 8.18 -5.46 33.12
CA SER A 223 8.09 -4.60 34.32
C SER A 223 6.93 -4.98 35.28
N GLY A 224 6.19 -6.05 34.97
CA GLY A 224 5.11 -6.58 35.78
C GLY A 224 3.76 -5.86 35.65
N HIS A 225 3.56 -5.15 34.53
CA HIS A 225 2.31 -4.45 34.23
C HIS A 225 1.53 -5.15 33.11
N ASP A 226 0.21 -4.95 33.09
CA ASP A 226 -0.65 -5.45 32.02
C ASP A 226 -0.47 -4.60 30.76
N ILE A 227 -0.34 -5.27 29.62
CA ILE A 227 -0.27 -4.62 28.30
C ILE A 227 -1.52 -3.79 28.05
N ASP A 228 -2.70 -4.26 28.47
CA ASP A 228 -3.97 -3.55 28.26
C ASP A 228 -4.03 -2.21 29.00
N ASP A 229 -3.31 -2.05 30.10
CA ASP A 229 -3.18 -0.76 30.82
C ASP A 229 -2.36 0.26 30.00
N PHE A 230 -1.43 -0.19 29.17
CA PHE A 230 -0.56 0.66 28.35
C PHE A 230 -1.20 1.05 27.01
N VAL A 231 -2.01 0.18 26.40
CA VAL A 231 -2.60 0.37 25.07
C VAL A 231 -3.28 1.74 24.88
N PRO A 232 -4.11 2.25 25.83
CA PRO A 232 -4.74 3.57 25.68
C PRO A 232 -3.73 4.72 25.52
N TYR A 233 -2.59 4.65 26.23
CA TYR A 233 -1.53 5.67 26.13
C TYR A 233 -0.77 5.55 24.79
N ALA A 234 -0.49 4.32 24.35
CA ALA A 234 0.12 4.07 23.04
C ALA A 234 -0.76 4.62 21.91
N LEU A 235 -2.07 4.36 21.92
CA LEU A 235 -3.02 4.91 20.95
C LEU A 235 -3.02 6.45 20.98
N ARG A 236 -3.14 7.05 22.16
CA ARG A 236 -3.14 8.51 22.31
C ARG A 236 -1.84 9.14 21.80
N SER A 237 -0.70 8.48 21.96
CA SER A 237 0.59 8.99 21.46
C SER A 237 0.61 9.13 19.93
N THR A 238 -0.14 8.27 19.22
CA THR A 238 -0.21 8.33 17.75
C THR A 238 -1.05 9.49 17.23
N GLU A 239 -1.92 10.09 18.04
CA GLU A 239 -2.73 11.25 17.66
C GLU A 239 -1.88 12.48 17.30
N ALA A 240 -0.65 12.54 17.81
CA ALA A 240 0.30 13.61 17.47
C ALA A 240 1.03 13.38 16.12
N PHE A 241 0.97 12.18 15.54
CA PHE A 241 1.71 11.86 14.31
C PHE A 241 1.36 12.76 13.11
N PRO A 242 0.09 13.10 12.82
CA PRO A 242 -0.24 14.01 11.73
C PRO A 242 0.46 15.38 11.87
N PHE A 243 0.55 15.91 13.10
CA PHE A 243 1.27 17.14 13.37
C PHE A 243 2.76 16.99 13.07
N PHE A 244 3.42 15.97 13.61
CA PHE A 244 4.85 15.73 13.38
C PHE A 244 5.17 15.47 11.89
N ILE A 245 4.38 14.67 11.20
CA ILE A 245 4.57 14.43 9.75
C ILE A 245 4.56 15.75 8.98
N THR A 246 3.61 16.63 9.29
CA THR A 246 3.48 17.95 8.63
C THR A 246 4.68 18.84 8.94
N GLN A 247 5.12 18.90 10.20
CA GLN A 247 6.27 19.70 10.63
C GLN A 247 7.58 19.21 10.02
N TYR A 248 7.85 17.90 10.06
CA TYR A 248 9.04 17.32 9.46
C TYR A 248 9.07 17.50 7.93
N ALA A 249 7.94 17.37 7.25
CA ALA A 249 7.86 17.61 5.82
C ALA A 249 8.13 19.08 5.46
N ALA A 250 7.61 20.03 6.24
CA ALA A 250 7.87 21.45 6.05
C ALA A 250 9.36 21.78 6.31
N ALA A 251 9.93 21.22 7.37
CA ALA A 251 11.34 21.39 7.70
C ALA A 251 12.27 20.80 6.62
N ALA A 252 11.95 19.62 6.09
CA ALA A 252 12.71 19.00 4.99
C ALA A 252 12.71 19.89 3.73
N LYS A 253 11.58 20.51 3.38
CA LYS A 253 11.48 21.47 2.26
C LYS A 253 12.30 22.73 2.49
N ALA A 254 12.45 23.18 3.74
CA ALA A 254 13.24 24.34 4.12
C ALA A 254 14.76 24.05 4.23
N GLY A 255 15.21 22.86 3.87
CA GLY A 255 16.62 22.47 3.93
C GLY A 255 16.96 21.54 5.08
N GLY A 256 15.99 21.18 5.90
CA GLY A 256 16.12 20.26 7.01
C GLY A 256 15.82 20.89 8.36
N TRP A 257 15.70 20.06 9.39
CA TRP A 257 15.34 20.46 10.75
C TRP A 257 16.30 19.86 11.76
N GLY A 258 16.73 20.66 12.70
CA GLY A 258 17.54 20.23 13.84
C GLY A 258 18.65 21.22 14.15
N ASP A 259 19.02 21.20 15.42
CA ASP A 259 20.24 21.81 15.95
C ASP A 259 21.04 20.73 16.73
N ALA A 260 22.28 21.05 17.05
CA ALA A 260 23.16 20.15 17.78
C ALA A 260 22.60 19.78 19.17
N ALA A 261 21.89 20.71 19.85
CA ALA A 261 21.30 20.46 21.15
C ALA A 261 20.17 19.43 21.08
N SER A 262 19.38 19.43 19.99
CA SER A 262 18.35 18.42 19.73
C SER A 262 18.93 17.01 19.61
N TYR A 263 20.05 16.82 18.91
CA TYR A 263 20.71 15.53 18.79
C TYR A 263 21.27 15.00 20.11
N THR A 264 21.89 15.85 20.95
CA THR A 264 22.39 15.48 22.26
C THR A 264 21.27 15.03 23.19
N MET A 265 20.14 15.74 23.15
CA MET A 265 18.94 15.36 23.92
C MET A 265 18.35 14.03 23.45
N MET A 266 18.31 13.80 22.13
CA MET A 266 17.80 12.55 21.56
C MET A 266 18.71 11.37 21.82
N ASP A 267 20.06 11.56 21.81
CA ASP A 267 21.03 10.54 22.21
C ASP A 267 20.84 10.12 23.67
N ALA A 268 20.73 11.10 24.59
CA ALA A 268 20.46 10.84 26.01
C ALA A 268 19.12 10.13 26.22
N GLY A 269 18.06 10.56 25.52
CA GLY A 269 16.76 9.91 25.55
C GLY A 269 16.80 8.46 25.06
N ALA A 270 17.55 8.20 23.98
CA ALA A 270 17.73 6.83 23.48
C ALA A 270 18.48 5.95 24.49
N GLN A 271 19.48 6.50 25.23
CA GLN A 271 20.15 5.78 26.29
C GLN A 271 19.18 5.36 27.40
N HIS A 272 18.27 6.27 27.82
CA HIS A 272 17.25 5.92 28.83
C HIS A 272 16.31 4.79 28.37
N ILE A 273 15.98 4.73 27.09
CA ILE A 273 15.17 3.62 26.54
C ILE A 273 15.96 2.31 26.56
N ILE A 274 17.27 2.36 26.25
CA ILE A 274 18.16 1.20 26.31
C ILE A 274 18.23 0.69 27.73
N ASP A 275 18.57 1.55 28.69
CA ASP A 275 18.71 1.21 30.11
C ASP A 275 17.42 0.57 30.64
N ALA A 276 16.26 1.20 30.39
CA ALA A 276 14.96 0.68 30.83
C ALA A 276 14.60 -0.68 30.22
N SER A 277 15.07 -0.95 28.99
CA SER A 277 14.84 -2.24 28.33
C SER A 277 15.73 -3.33 28.91
N GLU A 278 17.04 -3.03 29.04
CA GLU A 278 18.04 -3.97 29.52
C GLU A 278 17.87 -4.32 31.00
N GLU A 279 17.44 -3.37 31.85
CA GLU A 279 17.12 -3.59 33.28
C GLU A 279 16.05 -4.68 33.49
N VAL A 280 15.11 -4.81 32.55
CA VAL A 280 14.06 -5.84 32.59
C VAL A 280 14.32 -7.02 31.66
N GLY A 281 15.48 -7.05 31.00
CA GLY A 281 15.91 -8.15 30.12
C GLY A 281 15.19 -8.18 28.76
N VAL A 282 14.84 -7.00 28.21
CA VAL A 282 14.27 -6.83 26.87
C VAL A 282 15.36 -6.43 25.89
N ASP A 283 15.35 -7.01 24.69
CA ASP A 283 16.28 -6.69 23.60
C ASP A 283 16.12 -5.24 23.17
N ALA A 284 17.21 -4.45 23.23
CA ALA A 284 17.27 -3.03 22.89
C ALA A 284 17.90 -2.74 21.51
N THR A 285 18.03 -3.73 20.63
CA THR A 285 18.73 -3.59 19.33
C THR A 285 18.22 -2.42 18.51
N ILE A 286 16.90 -2.20 18.42
CA ILE A 286 16.33 -1.08 17.66
C ILE A 286 16.66 0.28 18.30
N SER A 287 16.73 0.33 19.63
CA SER A 287 17.08 1.54 20.38
C SER A 287 18.55 1.89 20.22
N HIS A 288 19.46 0.91 20.24
CA HIS A 288 20.86 1.08 19.92
C HIS A 288 21.08 1.60 18.48
N ALA A 289 20.39 1.02 17.50
CA ALA A 289 20.46 1.48 16.10
C ALA A 289 19.98 2.94 15.95
N SER A 290 18.91 3.31 16.64
CA SER A 290 18.40 4.69 16.67
C SER A 290 19.39 5.64 17.34
N GLN A 291 19.98 5.24 18.45
CA GLN A 291 20.98 6.01 19.17
C GLN A 291 22.22 6.31 18.30
N GLU A 292 22.70 5.31 17.55
CA GLU A 292 23.85 5.54 16.65
C GLU A 292 23.57 6.59 15.58
N LEU A 293 22.33 6.70 15.08
CA LEU A 293 21.94 7.77 14.16
C LEU A 293 21.95 9.14 14.84
N TRP A 294 21.50 9.25 16.10
CA TRP A 294 21.60 10.50 16.87
C TRP A 294 23.05 10.90 17.11
N ARG A 295 23.91 9.97 17.52
CA ARG A 295 25.34 10.19 17.71
C ARG A 295 26.04 10.62 16.41
N LYS A 296 25.63 10.07 15.26
CA LYS A 296 26.11 10.52 13.96
C LYS A 296 25.75 11.99 13.71
N GLY A 297 24.54 12.41 14.10
CA GLY A 297 24.12 13.81 14.05
C GLY A 297 24.95 14.72 14.96
N VAL A 298 25.24 14.29 16.19
CA VAL A 298 26.13 15.03 17.11
C VAL A 298 27.49 15.25 16.46
N ARG A 299 28.16 14.17 16.03
CA ARG A 299 29.50 14.24 15.38
C ARG A 299 29.53 15.13 14.14
N ALA A 300 28.48 15.07 13.31
CA ALA A 300 28.41 15.90 12.11
C ALA A 300 28.32 17.39 12.44
N ASN A 301 27.64 17.75 13.52
CA ASN A 301 27.50 19.15 13.96
C ASN A 301 28.74 19.68 14.72
N GLU A 302 29.58 18.81 15.27
CA GLU A 302 30.85 19.21 15.88
C GLU A 302 31.89 19.74 14.86
N THR A 303 31.78 19.30 13.61
CA THR A 303 32.73 19.60 12.54
C THR A 303 32.16 20.52 11.45
N SER A 304 30.91 20.86 11.50
CA SER A 304 30.21 21.68 10.49
C SER A 304 30.02 23.12 10.95
N GLU A 305 30.26 24.10 10.05
CA GLU A 305 29.96 25.50 10.30
C GLU A 305 28.44 25.82 10.29
N GLN A 306 27.65 24.96 9.67
CA GLN A 306 26.20 25.09 9.57
C GLN A 306 25.52 23.87 10.20
N PRO A 307 24.34 24.03 10.82
CA PRO A 307 23.61 22.89 11.38
C PRO A 307 23.34 21.80 10.32
N VAL A 308 23.76 20.57 10.60
CA VAL A 308 23.48 19.39 9.77
C VAL A 308 22.32 18.65 10.37
N THR A 309 21.27 18.46 9.59
CA THR A 309 20.03 17.83 10.04
C THR A 309 20.03 16.33 9.78
N LEU A 310 19.24 15.56 10.54
CA LEU A 310 19.09 14.12 10.32
C LEU A 310 18.59 13.83 8.90
N TYR A 311 17.67 14.67 8.38
CA TYR A 311 17.21 14.56 7.01
C TYR A 311 18.34 14.65 6.00
N GLN A 312 19.26 15.62 6.15
CA GLN A 312 20.44 15.75 5.28
C GLN A 312 21.39 14.56 5.41
N LEU A 313 21.66 14.11 6.65
CA LEU A 313 22.52 12.93 6.90
C LEU A 313 21.98 11.64 6.25
N LEU A 314 20.68 11.48 6.21
CA LEU A 314 20.04 10.31 5.58
C LEU A 314 19.94 10.47 4.06
N ARG A 315 19.63 11.68 3.57
CA ARG A 315 19.51 11.97 2.14
C ARG A 315 20.84 11.89 1.42
N ASP A 316 21.88 12.46 2.01
CA ASP A 316 23.20 12.65 1.41
C ASP A 316 24.20 11.56 1.86
N ALA A 317 23.70 10.42 2.36
CA ALA A 317 24.53 9.30 2.73
C ALA A 317 25.36 8.80 1.53
N GLU A 318 26.67 8.68 1.71
CA GLU A 318 27.54 8.10 0.69
C GLU A 318 27.06 6.69 0.31
N LYS A 319 27.02 6.42 -0.98
CA LYS A 319 26.73 5.06 -1.47
C LYS A 319 27.88 4.14 -1.02
N ARG A 320 27.59 3.23 -0.12
CA ARG A 320 28.52 2.19 0.32
C ARG A 320 28.68 1.11 -0.74
#